data_4e56f82cfff8f83f5629c166e64890cf
#
_entry.id   4e56f82cfff8f83f5629c166e64890cf
#
_cell.length_a   1.000
_cell.length_b   1.000
_cell.length_c   1.000
_cell.angle_alpha   90.00
_cell.angle_beta   90.00
_cell.angle_gamma   90.00
#
_symmetry.space_group_name_H-M   'P 1'
#
loop_
_entity.id
_entity.type
_entity.pdbx_description
1 polymer ?
#
loop_
_entity_poly.entity_id
_entity_poly.type
_entity_poly.pdbx_seq_one_letter_code
_entity_poly.pdbx_strand_id
1 'polypeptide(L)'
;VTTAVSETPLEDARKGLFFGGDRTELPVEHVRWLVTCLEADSGLTRWEVQVAAGPPPGPIHVKNSLASETPVTDGHRVYVVIGNVGVFCLDAGTGDRVWEYRRIPRTMRSGWGPAASPVLHGGRVYLVNDNETDSSVVALDARTGAELWRVGRDEKSNWSTPFVWQHPLGSELVTPGTIK
;
A
#
# COMPACT_ATOMS: atom_id res chain seq x y z
N VAL A 1 7.13 9.01 -4.55
CA VAL A 1 7.33 8.74 -3.11
C VAL A 1 6.00 8.85 -2.39
N THR A 2 5.71 7.93 -1.48
CA THR A 2 4.57 7.98 -0.56
C THR A 2 5.06 8.36 0.83
N THR A 3 4.35 9.25 1.50
CA THR A 3 4.73 9.74 2.82
C THR A 3 3.50 9.88 3.71
N ALA A 4 3.62 9.48 4.96
CA ALA A 4 2.66 9.80 6.01
C ALA A 4 3.27 10.89 6.90
N VAL A 5 2.58 12.01 7.02
CA VAL A 5 3.03 13.17 7.80
C VAL A 5 2.12 13.32 9.01
N SER A 6 2.70 13.27 10.19
CA SER A 6 2.03 13.55 11.46
C SER A 6 2.18 15.05 11.80
N GLU A 7 1.14 15.64 12.36
CA GLU A 7 1.21 17.01 12.91
C GLU A 7 1.99 17.05 14.23
N THR A 8 2.07 15.92 14.93
CA THR A 8 2.87 15.77 16.14
C THR A 8 4.16 15.02 15.79
N PRO A 9 5.35 15.57 16.08
CA PRO A 9 6.61 14.86 15.87
C PRO A 9 6.60 13.53 16.64
N LEU A 10 6.99 12.44 15.99
CA LEU A 10 7.25 11.17 16.66
C LEU A 10 8.63 11.25 17.30
N GLU A 11 8.68 11.46 18.62
CA GLU A 11 9.92 11.72 19.35
C GLU A 11 10.90 10.54 19.37
N ASP A 12 10.47 9.30 19.09
CA ASP A 12 11.32 8.12 19.20
C ASP A 12 11.22 7.16 18.01
N ALA A 13 11.79 7.55 16.87
CA ALA A 13 12.13 6.56 15.84
C ALA A 13 13.27 5.65 16.40
N ARG A 14 12.93 4.46 16.87
CA ARG A 14 13.93 3.48 17.33
C ARG A 14 14.89 3.12 16.20
N LYS A 15 16.18 3.42 16.37
CA LYS A 15 17.24 3.10 15.42
C LYS A 15 17.74 1.66 15.63
N GLY A 16 18.22 1.04 14.55
CA GLY A 16 18.87 -0.28 14.57
C GLY A 16 17.92 -1.46 14.36
N LEU A 17 18.47 -2.68 14.46
CA LEU A 17 17.70 -3.92 14.39
C LEU A 17 16.91 -4.09 15.70
N PHE A 18 15.61 -4.27 15.53
CA PHE A 18 14.70 -4.53 16.63
C PHE A 18 14.00 -5.86 16.40
N PHE A 19 14.26 -6.82 17.28
CA PHE A 19 13.60 -8.12 17.31
C PHE A 19 12.61 -8.13 18.47
N GLY A 20 11.42 -7.62 18.23
CA GLY A 20 10.38 -7.61 19.24
C GLY A 20 9.01 -7.44 18.61
N GLY A 21 8.01 -8.03 19.22
CA GLY A 21 6.62 -7.99 18.76
C GLY A 21 5.86 -6.74 19.19
N ASP A 22 6.53 -5.68 19.56
CA ASP A 22 5.89 -4.49 20.08
C ASP A 22 5.16 -3.75 18.95
N ARG A 23 3.85 -3.65 19.11
CA ARG A 23 3.06 -2.70 18.37
C ARG A 23 3.21 -1.34 19.03
N THR A 24 3.25 -0.30 18.24
CA THR A 24 3.22 1.07 18.73
C THR A 24 1.83 1.65 18.44
N GLU A 25 1.10 2.02 19.47
CA GLU A 25 0.00 2.96 19.33
C GLU A 25 0.65 4.31 19.04
N LEU A 26 0.34 4.84 17.87
CA LEU A 26 0.91 6.13 17.48
C LEU A 26 0.24 7.22 18.29
N PRO A 27 0.98 8.03 19.06
CA PRO A 27 0.43 9.15 19.82
C PRO A 27 0.10 10.34 18.91
N VAL A 28 -0.60 10.05 17.80
CA VAL A 28 -0.98 11.06 16.80
C VAL A 28 -2.46 10.96 16.53
N GLU A 29 -3.13 12.08 16.64
CA GLU A 29 -4.57 12.17 16.39
C GLU A 29 -4.90 12.32 14.91
N HIS A 30 -3.95 12.87 14.12
CA HIS A 30 -4.17 13.18 12.72
C HIS A 30 -2.93 12.94 11.87
N VAL A 31 -3.13 12.28 10.73
CA VAL A 31 -2.09 11.98 9.73
C VAL A 31 -2.56 12.46 8.36
N ARG A 32 -1.67 13.05 7.59
CA ARG A 32 -1.86 13.36 6.17
C ARG A 32 -1.02 12.39 5.34
N TRP A 33 -1.63 11.77 4.34
CA TRP A 33 -0.93 10.91 3.38
C TRP A 33 -0.70 11.67 2.10
N LEU A 34 0.58 11.83 1.76
CA LEU A 34 1.06 12.57 0.62
C LEU A 34 1.66 11.64 -0.42
N VAL A 35 1.48 11.97 -1.68
CA VAL A 35 2.21 11.38 -2.80
C VAL A 35 2.98 12.49 -3.48
N THR A 36 4.30 12.31 -3.56
CA THR A 36 5.22 13.30 -4.15
C THR A 36 5.88 12.70 -5.38
N CYS A 37 5.79 13.36 -6.51
CA CYS A 37 6.55 13.06 -7.72
C CYS A 37 7.81 13.91 -7.76
N LEU A 38 8.94 13.25 -7.86
CA LEU A 38 10.25 13.88 -7.97
C LEU A 38 10.81 13.67 -9.37
N GLU A 39 11.51 14.66 -9.88
CA GLU A 39 12.33 14.50 -11.07
C GLU A 39 13.58 13.68 -10.73
N ALA A 40 13.82 12.60 -11.48
CA ALA A 40 14.85 11.62 -11.13
C ALA A 40 16.27 12.20 -11.17
N ASP A 41 16.53 13.10 -12.12
CA ASP A 41 17.87 13.66 -12.34
C ASP A 41 18.23 14.78 -11.33
N SER A 42 17.23 15.55 -10.89
CA SER A 42 17.44 16.74 -10.05
C SER A 42 16.94 16.61 -8.61
N GLY A 43 16.02 15.65 -8.37
CA GLY A 43 15.32 15.53 -7.09
C GLY A 43 14.27 16.62 -6.83
N LEU A 44 14.03 17.50 -7.79
CA LEU A 44 13.04 18.56 -7.65
C LEU A 44 11.62 17.99 -7.66
N THR A 45 10.75 18.55 -6.81
CA THR A 45 9.34 18.19 -6.78
C THR A 45 8.62 18.69 -8.02
N ARG A 46 8.02 17.79 -8.79
CA ARG A 46 7.15 18.12 -9.92
C ARG A 46 5.73 18.41 -9.47
N TRP A 47 5.21 17.58 -8.59
CA TRP A 47 3.92 17.79 -7.92
C TRP A 47 3.88 17.01 -6.59
N GLU A 48 3.04 17.48 -5.70
CA GLU A 48 2.72 16.81 -4.45
C GLU A 48 1.21 16.91 -4.20
N VAL A 49 0.58 15.81 -3.81
CA VAL A 49 -0.85 15.76 -3.55
C VAL A 49 -1.16 15.01 -2.27
N GLN A 50 -2.10 15.52 -1.49
CA GLN A 50 -2.67 14.83 -0.35
C GLN A 50 -3.77 13.88 -0.83
N VAL A 51 -3.57 12.57 -0.69
CA VAL A 51 -4.53 11.55 -1.11
C VAL A 51 -5.54 11.21 -0.02
N ALA A 52 -5.15 11.38 1.25
CA ALA A 52 -6.03 11.17 2.39
C ALA A 52 -5.55 11.97 3.61
N ALA A 53 -6.43 12.14 4.59
CA ALA A 53 -6.14 12.64 5.92
C ALA A 53 -7.11 12.07 6.94
N GLY A 54 -6.69 11.94 8.19
CA GLY A 54 -7.53 11.44 9.28
C GLY A 54 -6.71 10.79 10.39
N PRO A 55 -7.38 10.16 11.34
CA PRO A 55 -6.71 9.39 12.38
C PRO A 55 -5.96 8.20 11.76
N PRO A 56 -4.87 7.74 12.38
CA PRO A 56 -4.22 6.50 11.98
C PRO A 56 -5.20 5.34 11.97
N PRO A 57 -5.20 4.47 10.94
CA PRO A 57 -6.16 3.37 10.85
C PRO A 57 -5.91 2.23 11.86
N GLY A 58 -4.95 2.37 12.73
CA GLY A 58 -4.57 1.43 13.78
C GLY A 58 -3.09 1.49 14.13
N PRO A 59 -2.65 0.61 15.04
CA PRO A 59 -1.25 0.51 15.43
C PRO A 59 -0.41 -0.02 14.27
N ILE A 60 0.91 0.24 14.35
CA ILE A 60 1.91 -0.30 13.43
C ILE A 60 3.08 -0.91 14.21
N HIS A 61 3.86 -1.76 13.57
CA HIS A 61 5.16 -2.17 14.11
C HIS A 61 6.11 -0.98 14.14
N VAL A 62 6.99 -0.90 15.15
CA VAL A 62 7.97 0.21 15.32
C VAL A 62 8.91 0.42 14.11
N LYS A 63 9.04 -0.57 13.24
CA LYS A 63 9.81 -0.50 11.98
C LYS A 63 8.96 -0.30 10.74
N ASN A 64 7.66 -0.26 10.88
CA ASN A 64 6.73 0.02 9.78
C ASN A 64 6.43 1.51 9.72
N SER A 65 5.91 1.96 8.60
CA SER A 65 5.34 3.30 8.43
C SER A 65 3.88 3.19 8.02
N LEU A 66 3.16 4.30 8.06
CA LEU A 66 1.78 4.36 7.55
C LEU A 66 1.71 4.49 6.01
N ALA A 67 2.86 4.39 5.32
CA ALA A 67 2.99 4.51 3.87
C ALA A 67 4.17 3.64 3.37
N SER A 68 4.17 2.37 3.73
CA SER A 68 5.27 1.42 3.42
C SER A 68 5.21 0.84 2.02
N GLU A 69 4.04 0.84 1.39
CA GLU A 69 3.82 0.24 0.08
C GLU A 69 4.47 1.07 -1.03
N THR A 70 5.12 0.41 -1.96
CA THR A 70 5.74 1.03 -3.13
C THR A 70 4.68 1.24 -4.23
N PRO A 71 4.52 2.46 -4.76
CA PRO A 71 3.63 2.72 -5.90
C PRO A 71 4.07 2.01 -7.18
N VAL A 72 3.11 1.75 -8.08
CA VAL A 72 3.38 1.27 -9.44
C VAL A 72 2.79 2.23 -10.47
N THR A 73 3.33 2.20 -11.71
CA THR A 73 2.90 3.13 -12.78
C THR A 73 2.86 2.44 -14.13
N ASP A 74 1.98 2.91 -15.02
CA ASP A 74 1.94 2.59 -16.45
C ASP A 74 2.53 3.72 -17.32
N GLY A 75 3.12 4.74 -16.69
CA GLY A 75 3.66 5.93 -17.35
C GLY A 75 2.63 7.07 -17.51
N HIS A 76 1.34 6.77 -17.45
CA HIS A 76 0.25 7.76 -17.52
C HIS A 76 -0.42 7.96 -16.17
N ARG A 77 -0.42 6.94 -15.34
CA ARG A 77 -1.03 6.91 -14.01
C ARG A 77 -0.09 6.32 -12.98
N VAL A 78 -0.27 6.75 -11.74
CA VAL A 78 0.41 6.19 -10.58
C VAL A 78 -0.64 5.54 -9.68
N TYR A 79 -0.41 4.30 -9.30
CA TYR A 79 -1.29 3.52 -8.43
C TYR A 79 -0.62 3.36 -7.07
N VAL A 80 -1.27 3.87 -6.06
CA VAL A 80 -0.75 3.97 -4.70
C VAL A 80 -1.64 3.19 -3.75
N VAL A 81 -1.05 2.33 -2.95
CA VAL A 81 -1.72 1.70 -1.81
C VAL A 81 -1.25 2.39 -0.54
N ILE A 82 -2.18 2.75 0.31
CA ILE A 82 -1.92 3.27 1.65
C ILE A 82 -2.61 2.35 2.64
N GLY A 83 -1.92 1.37 3.11
CA GLY A 83 -2.34 0.46 4.19
C GLY A 83 -3.84 0.18 4.23
N ASN A 84 -4.46 0.48 5.36
CA ASN A 84 -5.90 0.37 5.59
C ASN A 84 -6.69 1.63 5.16
N VAL A 85 -6.04 2.59 4.52
CA VAL A 85 -6.67 3.84 4.06
C VAL A 85 -7.33 3.65 2.69
N GLY A 86 -6.61 3.08 1.73
CA GLY A 86 -7.17 2.85 0.40
C GLY A 86 -6.15 2.66 -0.70
N VAL A 87 -6.67 2.47 -1.91
CA VAL A 87 -5.93 2.48 -3.16
C VAL A 87 -6.33 3.73 -3.94
N PHE A 88 -5.35 4.44 -4.47
CA PHE A 88 -5.54 5.69 -5.18
C PHE A 88 -4.87 5.60 -6.53
N CYS A 89 -5.57 6.05 -7.57
CA CYS A 89 -5.01 6.26 -8.90
C CYS A 89 -4.89 7.75 -9.16
N LEU A 90 -3.70 8.17 -9.52
CA LEU A 90 -3.37 9.56 -9.81
C LEU A 90 -2.92 9.70 -11.26
N ASP A 91 -3.17 10.84 -11.89
CA ASP A 91 -2.53 11.22 -13.13
C ASP A 91 -1.03 11.43 -12.90
N ALA A 92 -0.18 10.81 -13.71
CA ALA A 92 1.26 10.84 -13.50
C ALA A 92 1.88 12.21 -13.82
N GLY A 93 1.24 13.02 -14.65
CA GLY A 93 1.70 14.36 -15.02
C GLY A 93 1.34 15.44 -14.01
N THR A 94 0.15 15.36 -13.41
CA THR A 94 -0.42 16.42 -12.56
C THR A 94 -0.58 16.05 -11.10
N GLY A 95 -0.68 14.75 -10.78
CA GLY A 95 -1.02 14.26 -9.45
C GLY A 95 -2.53 14.26 -9.15
N ASP A 96 -3.37 14.68 -10.10
CA ASP A 96 -4.81 14.69 -9.91
C ASP A 96 -5.37 13.29 -9.69
N ARG A 97 -6.29 13.17 -8.72
CA ARG A 97 -6.92 11.89 -8.43
C ARG A 97 -7.91 11.49 -9.54
N VAL A 98 -7.67 10.31 -10.15
CA VAL A 98 -8.52 9.72 -11.18
C VAL A 98 -9.62 8.86 -10.55
N TRP A 99 -9.25 7.98 -9.61
CA TRP A 99 -10.19 7.16 -8.85
C TRP A 99 -9.60 6.75 -7.50
N GLU A 100 -10.46 6.24 -6.61
CA GLU A 100 -10.08 5.63 -5.33
C GLU A 100 -10.88 4.36 -5.07
N TYR A 101 -10.28 3.44 -4.30
CA TYR A 101 -10.89 2.20 -3.85
C TYR A 101 -10.58 1.97 -2.38
N ARG A 102 -11.61 1.78 -1.53
CA ARG A 102 -11.46 1.75 -0.06
C ARG A 102 -11.84 0.41 0.60
N ARG A 103 -12.07 -0.64 -0.18
CA ARG A 103 -12.50 -1.95 0.34
C ARG A 103 -11.33 -2.88 0.62
N ILE A 104 -10.35 -2.43 1.42
CA ILE A 104 -9.14 -3.19 1.78
C ILE A 104 -8.84 -3.15 3.28
N PRO A 105 -9.80 -3.35 4.18
CA PRO A 105 -9.47 -3.43 5.60
C PRO A 105 -8.58 -4.65 5.86
N ARG A 106 -7.56 -4.49 6.72
CA ARG A 106 -6.60 -5.54 7.07
C ARG A 106 -6.36 -5.55 8.56
N THR A 107 -6.71 -6.65 9.21
CA THR A 107 -6.34 -6.90 10.61
C THR A 107 -5.04 -7.69 10.63
N MET A 108 -3.93 -7.00 10.73
CA MET A 108 -2.62 -7.63 10.70
C MET A 108 -2.25 -8.22 12.07
N ARG A 109 -1.49 -9.32 12.05
CA ARG A 109 -0.95 -9.96 13.26
C ARG A 109 -0.27 -8.92 14.15
N SER A 110 -0.54 -9.02 15.43
CA SER A 110 0.03 -8.15 16.46
C SER A 110 -0.16 -6.65 16.20
N GLY A 111 -1.03 -6.25 15.30
CA GLY A 111 -1.22 -4.86 14.92
C GLY A 111 -0.03 -4.24 14.19
N TRP A 112 0.75 -5.01 13.44
CA TRP A 112 1.98 -4.53 12.79
C TRP A 112 1.74 -3.67 11.54
N GLY A 113 0.51 -3.54 11.11
CA GLY A 113 0.15 -2.81 9.89
C GLY A 113 0.51 -3.55 8.59
N PRO A 114 -0.13 -3.21 7.47
CA PRO A 114 0.17 -3.80 6.16
C PRO A 114 1.42 -3.16 5.52
N ALA A 115 1.99 -3.83 4.50
CA ALA A 115 3.09 -3.32 3.69
C ALA A 115 3.20 -3.98 2.30
N ALA A 116 2.27 -4.88 1.91
CA ALA A 116 2.29 -5.50 0.60
C ALA A 116 1.97 -4.48 -0.50
N SER A 117 2.91 -4.26 -1.42
CA SER A 117 2.77 -3.33 -2.52
C SER A 117 1.86 -3.87 -3.63
N PRO A 118 1.21 -3.01 -4.44
CA PRO A 118 0.43 -3.43 -5.59
C PRO A 118 1.34 -3.93 -6.72
N VAL A 119 0.75 -4.70 -7.65
CA VAL A 119 1.38 -5.06 -8.93
C VAL A 119 0.46 -4.66 -10.07
N LEU A 120 1.03 -4.10 -11.12
CA LEU A 120 0.33 -3.67 -12.33
C LEU A 120 0.68 -4.58 -13.50
N HIS A 121 -0.33 -5.19 -14.13
CA HIS A 121 -0.14 -5.99 -15.34
C HIS A 121 -1.44 -6.09 -16.14
N GLY A 122 -1.33 -6.02 -17.48
CA GLY A 122 -2.47 -6.24 -18.39
C GLY A 122 -3.68 -5.33 -18.11
N GLY A 123 -3.43 -4.07 -17.72
CA GLY A 123 -4.51 -3.11 -17.38
C GLY A 123 -5.21 -3.41 -16.05
N ARG A 124 -4.59 -4.17 -15.16
CA ARG A 124 -5.12 -4.52 -13.84
C ARG A 124 -4.14 -4.21 -12.74
N VAL A 125 -4.65 -3.71 -11.62
CA VAL A 125 -3.91 -3.55 -10.36
C VAL A 125 -4.27 -4.72 -9.46
N TYR A 126 -3.27 -5.51 -9.09
CA TYR A 126 -3.42 -6.67 -8.20
C TYR A 126 -2.98 -6.33 -6.79
N LEU A 127 -3.77 -6.74 -5.83
CA LEU A 127 -3.56 -6.50 -4.40
C LEU A 127 -3.61 -7.83 -3.66
N VAL A 128 -2.63 -8.11 -2.83
CA VAL A 128 -2.70 -9.17 -1.82
C VAL A 128 -3.15 -8.54 -0.51
N ASN A 129 -4.27 -9.04 -0.01
CA ASN A 129 -4.88 -8.60 1.24
C ASN A 129 -4.87 -9.75 2.26
N ASP A 130 -3.70 -10.35 2.50
CA ASP A 130 -3.54 -11.40 3.49
C ASP A 130 -3.50 -10.80 4.89
N ASN A 131 -4.40 -11.27 5.77
CA ASN A 131 -4.60 -10.72 7.12
C ASN A 131 -5.20 -11.78 8.05
N GLU A 132 -5.46 -11.45 9.32
CA GLU A 132 -5.93 -12.42 10.30
C GLU A 132 -7.42 -12.79 10.17
N THR A 133 -8.21 -12.05 9.41
CA THR A 133 -9.67 -12.21 9.37
C THR A 133 -10.24 -12.59 8.02
N ASP A 134 -9.82 -11.94 6.93
CA ASP A 134 -10.44 -12.08 5.61
C ASP A 134 -9.38 -11.91 4.51
N SER A 135 -8.56 -12.95 4.33
CA SER A 135 -7.47 -12.94 3.35
C SER A 135 -8.00 -13.09 1.94
N SER A 136 -7.48 -12.30 1.02
CA SER A 136 -7.91 -12.32 -0.38
C SER A 136 -6.86 -11.74 -1.33
N VAL A 137 -6.94 -12.16 -2.59
CA VAL A 137 -6.34 -11.45 -3.73
C VAL A 137 -7.43 -10.74 -4.48
N VAL A 138 -7.16 -9.49 -4.85
CA VAL A 138 -8.12 -8.62 -5.54
C VAL A 138 -7.48 -8.10 -6.83
N ALA A 139 -8.24 -8.09 -7.92
CA ALA A 139 -7.87 -7.37 -9.13
C ALA A 139 -8.83 -6.20 -9.37
N LEU A 140 -8.26 -5.03 -9.56
CA LEU A 140 -8.98 -3.82 -9.95
C LEU A 140 -8.69 -3.49 -11.42
N ASP A 141 -9.68 -2.99 -12.13
CA ASP A 141 -9.48 -2.36 -13.43
C ASP A 141 -8.62 -1.09 -13.24
N ALA A 142 -7.46 -1.04 -13.88
CA ALA A 142 -6.50 0.05 -13.70
C ALA A 142 -7.06 1.41 -14.17
N ARG A 143 -7.99 1.42 -15.13
CA ARG A 143 -8.57 2.63 -15.68
C ARG A 143 -9.66 3.22 -14.79
N THR A 144 -10.47 2.38 -14.13
CA THR A 144 -11.69 2.81 -13.42
C THR A 144 -11.67 2.57 -11.92
N GLY A 145 -10.76 1.72 -11.42
CA GLY A 145 -10.74 1.28 -10.02
C GLY A 145 -11.83 0.26 -9.66
N ALA A 146 -12.63 -0.19 -10.65
CA ALA A 146 -13.65 -1.20 -10.43
C ALA A 146 -13.03 -2.54 -10.03
N GLU A 147 -13.59 -3.20 -9.02
CA GLU A 147 -13.21 -4.56 -8.65
C GLU A 147 -13.65 -5.53 -9.74
N LEU A 148 -12.68 -6.16 -10.42
CA LEU A 148 -12.94 -7.14 -11.47
C LEU A 148 -13.22 -8.52 -10.89
N TRP A 149 -12.43 -8.90 -9.88
CA TRP A 149 -12.61 -10.14 -9.15
C TRP A 149 -11.91 -10.09 -7.79
N ARG A 150 -12.37 -10.94 -6.90
CA ARG A 150 -11.79 -11.20 -5.58
C ARG A 150 -11.77 -12.71 -5.35
N VAL A 151 -10.64 -13.23 -4.90
CA VAL A 151 -10.48 -14.64 -4.53
C VAL A 151 -10.07 -14.71 -3.06
N GLY A 152 -10.88 -15.38 -2.26
CA GLY A 152 -10.56 -15.69 -0.86
C GLY A 152 -9.35 -16.60 -0.74
N ARG A 153 -8.55 -16.41 0.29
CA ARG A 153 -7.35 -17.20 0.60
C ARG A 153 -7.43 -17.73 2.02
N ASP A 154 -7.00 -18.97 2.19
CA ASP A 154 -6.78 -19.56 3.52
C ASP A 154 -5.34 -19.24 3.98
N GLU A 155 -5.10 -17.95 4.22
CA GLU A 155 -3.80 -17.42 4.63
C GLU A 155 -3.98 -16.48 5.84
N LYS A 156 -2.88 -16.21 6.52
CA LYS A 156 -2.77 -15.24 7.60
C LYS A 156 -1.90 -14.06 7.16
N SER A 157 -1.64 -13.14 8.09
CA SER A 157 -0.87 -11.93 7.80
C SER A 157 0.40 -12.21 7.02
N ASN A 158 0.50 -11.60 5.86
CA ASN A 158 1.64 -11.65 4.95
C ASN A 158 1.92 -10.25 4.43
N TRP A 159 3.19 -9.89 4.35
CA TRP A 159 3.65 -8.56 3.92
C TRP A 159 4.31 -8.59 2.54
N SER A 160 4.32 -9.74 1.90
CA SER A 160 5.00 -9.93 0.63
C SER A 160 4.21 -9.33 -0.52
N THR A 161 4.91 -8.62 -1.39
CA THR A 161 4.38 -8.14 -2.65
C THR A 161 4.25 -9.32 -3.63
N PRO A 162 3.12 -9.50 -4.33
CA PRO A 162 3.00 -10.48 -5.39
C PRO A 162 3.86 -10.11 -6.60
N PHE A 163 4.01 -11.03 -7.55
CA PHE A 163 4.60 -10.69 -8.84
C PHE A 163 3.86 -11.42 -9.98
N VAL A 164 3.98 -10.88 -11.19
CA VAL A 164 3.44 -11.54 -12.39
C VAL A 164 4.57 -12.28 -13.09
N TRP A 165 4.40 -13.57 -13.21
CA TRP A 165 5.28 -14.42 -13.99
C TRP A 165 4.73 -14.56 -15.41
N GLN A 166 5.50 -14.11 -16.39
CA GLN A 166 5.16 -14.23 -17.80
C GLN A 166 5.96 -15.40 -18.42
N HIS A 167 5.26 -16.29 -19.11
CA HIS A 167 5.86 -17.46 -19.76
C HIS A 167 5.08 -17.80 -21.05
N PRO A 168 5.57 -18.72 -21.92
CA PRO A 168 4.95 -18.99 -23.22
C PRO A 168 3.50 -19.44 -23.18
N LEU A 169 3.02 -19.97 -22.04
CA LEU A 169 1.62 -20.42 -21.89
C LEU A 169 0.68 -19.33 -21.33
N GLY A 170 1.22 -18.16 -20.93
CA GLY A 170 0.41 -17.06 -20.40
C GLY A 170 1.10 -16.24 -19.32
N SER A 171 0.30 -15.53 -18.54
CA SER A 171 0.76 -14.75 -17.38
C SER A 171 0.09 -15.28 -16.13
N GLU A 172 0.85 -15.53 -15.09
CA GLU A 172 0.38 -16.01 -13.80
C GLU A 172 0.70 -14.99 -12.70
N LEU A 173 -0.25 -14.77 -11.80
CA LEU A 173 -0.01 -14.00 -10.58
C LEU A 173 0.47 -14.94 -9.49
N VAL A 174 1.68 -14.72 -9.01
CA VAL A 174 2.31 -15.51 -7.96
C VAL A 174 2.32 -14.73 -6.66
N THR A 175 1.79 -15.33 -5.61
CA THR A 175 1.78 -14.75 -4.27
C THR A 175 2.36 -15.75 -3.29
N PRO A 176 3.29 -15.37 -2.42
CA PRO A 176 3.74 -16.25 -1.34
C PRO A 176 2.62 -16.43 -0.30
N GLY A 177 2.61 -17.58 0.35
CA GLY A 177 1.79 -17.86 1.52
C GLY A 177 2.62 -17.90 2.80
N THR A 178 1.95 -17.91 3.96
CA THR A 178 2.61 -17.98 5.27
C THR A 178 2.71 -19.41 5.80
N ILE A 179 1.81 -20.31 5.37
CA ILE A 179 1.65 -21.64 6.00
C ILE A 179 1.63 -22.77 4.96
N LYS A 180 1.36 -22.48 3.70
CA LYS A 180 1.22 -23.48 2.64
C LYS A 180 2.15 -23.21 1.47
#